data_d0a50a96faf0c668271aa9b44dfd3aa4
#
_entry.id   d0a50a96faf0c668271aa9b44dfd3aa4
#
_cell.length_a   1.000
_cell.length_b   1.000
_cell.length_c   1.000
_cell.angle_alpha   90.00
_cell.angle_beta   90.00
_cell.angle_gamma   90.00
#
_symmetry.space_group_name_H-M   'P 1'
#
loop_
_entity.id
_entity.type
_entity.pdbx_description
1 polymer ?
#
loop_
_entity_poly.entity_id
_entity_poly.type
_entity_poly.pdbx_seq_one_letter_code
_entity_poly.pdbx_strand_id
1 'polypeptide(L)'
;MNTVDATVGGVTVPVDTGFIVHNPLNFPNIVALFRTLGVATEDSDMSFAVSARGGAFEYAGGLGPAGIFAQPANLLSPRFWGMLGNILRFNARARGALALPDDVSFGAWLDREGFTGAVRDDHLLPMAAAIWSASTGSILSFPASSLFRFLDAHGLLGVFGRPQWRTVSGGCRSYVSALIRDFGGRVHIGAPVATVTRHGDRTALELGTGDVREYDAVVMATHADRTLAMLRDADDGERDVLNAFRYAPNRAVLHRDPAFMPRRRRAWASWNYVTGASGGYVTYWMNRLQNIEAVDNLFVTLDPPEEPREVLAAFDYEHPQFDADAVGAQKRLGGIQGRNRAWFCGAWCGYGFHEDGLKSAMRVARDFGVTAPWETEPPA
;
A
#
# COMPACT_ATOMS: atom_id res chain seq x y z
N MET A 1 -7.63 0.31 8.43
CA MET A 1 -6.91 1.47 9.01
C MET A 1 -6.52 1.15 10.42
N ASN A 2 -5.28 1.45 10.80
CA ASN A 2 -4.80 1.21 12.16
C ASN A 2 -3.92 2.39 12.60
N THR A 3 -4.43 3.17 13.55
CA THR A 3 -3.70 4.25 14.22
C THR A 3 -3.48 3.84 15.67
N VAL A 4 -2.25 3.80 16.13
CA VAL A 4 -1.84 3.38 17.47
C VAL A 4 -1.44 4.60 18.29
N ASP A 5 -1.86 4.64 19.55
CA ASP A 5 -1.38 5.64 20.49
C ASP A 5 -0.05 5.19 21.10
N ALA A 6 1.03 5.82 20.68
CA ALA A 6 2.37 5.57 21.20
C ALA A 6 2.70 6.58 22.30
N THR A 7 2.96 6.10 23.53
CA THR A 7 3.40 6.97 24.64
C THR A 7 4.92 6.95 24.74
N VAL A 8 5.53 8.09 24.53
CA VAL A 8 7.00 8.27 24.53
C VAL A 8 7.37 9.52 25.28
N GLY A 9 8.27 9.42 26.27
CA GLY A 9 8.67 10.57 27.10
C GLY A 9 7.52 11.25 27.84
N GLY A 10 6.43 10.49 28.14
CA GLY A 10 5.23 11.04 28.78
C GLY A 10 4.25 11.74 27.82
N VAL A 11 4.54 11.78 26.52
CA VAL A 11 3.66 12.34 25.49
C VAL A 11 3.07 11.18 24.68
N THR A 12 1.76 11.21 24.47
CA THR A 12 1.06 10.24 23.62
C THR A 12 0.82 10.85 22.25
N VAL A 13 1.27 10.13 21.20
CA VAL A 13 1.15 10.55 19.80
C VAL A 13 0.48 9.46 18.97
N PRO A 14 -0.41 9.80 18.01
CA PRO A 14 -1.01 8.85 17.10
C PRO A 14 -0.02 8.44 16.00
N VAL A 15 0.18 7.16 15.81
CA VAL A 15 1.05 6.60 14.78
C VAL A 15 0.25 5.68 13.87
N ASP A 16 0.24 5.94 12.58
CA ASP A 16 -0.40 5.08 11.59
C ASP A 16 0.54 3.93 11.19
N THR A 17 0.03 2.70 11.24
CA THR A 17 0.80 1.50 10.92
C THR A 17 0.31 0.79 9.63
N GLY A 18 -0.69 1.38 8.97
CA GLY A 18 -1.24 0.91 7.69
C GLY A 18 -1.16 1.99 6.62
N PHE A 19 -2.31 2.59 6.25
CA PHE A 19 -2.32 3.74 5.35
C PHE A 19 -1.77 4.99 6.06
N ILE A 20 -0.80 5.67 5.43
CA ILE A 20 -0.08 6.79 6.05
C ILE A 20 -0.12 8.04 5.17
N VAL A 21 0.11 7.89 3.87
CA VAL A 21 0.32 9.02 2.95
C VAL A 21 -0.53 8.94 1.70
N HIS A 22 -0.87 10.12 1.16
CA HIS A 22 -1.62 10.30 -0.08
C HIS A 22 -1.10 11.53 -0.83
N ASN A 23 -1.53 11.70 -2.07
CA ASN A 23 -1.30 12.93 -2.82
C ASN A 23 -2.49 13.22 -3.76
N PRO A 24 -2.72 14.47 -4.18
CA PRO A 24 -3.89 14.83 -4.98
C PRO A 24 -3.92 14.18 -6.37
N LEU A 25 -2.76 13.87 -6.94
CA LEU A 25 -2.67 13.30 -8.28
C LEU A 25 -3.16 11.85 -8.32
N ASN A 26 -2.76 11.05 -7.34
CA ASN A 26 -2.99 9.60 -7.34
C ASN A 26 -4.18 9.17 -6.46
N PHE A 27 -4.59 10.04 -5.54
CA PHE A 27 -5.66 9.80 -4.57
C PHE A 27 -6.76 10.87 -4.67
N PRO A 28 -7.29 11.17 -5.90
CA PRO A 28 -8.23 12.27 -6.07
C PRO A 28 -9.53 12.07 -5.29
N ASN A 29 -10.04 10.84 -5.21
CA ASN A 29 -11.27 10.56 -4.46
C ASN A 29 -11.06 10.57 -2.95
N ILE A 30 -9.92 10.08 -2.46
CA ILE A 30 -9.53 10.18 -1.05
C ILE A 30 -9.40 11.65 -0.63
N VAL A 31 -8.75 12.47 -1.45
CA VAL A 31 -8.63 13.92 -1.20
C VAL A 31 -10.00 14.60 -1.18
N ALA A 32 -10.88 14.24 -2.11
CA ALA A 32 -12.23 14.76 -2.15
C ALA A 32 -13.06 14.33 -0.93
N LEU A 33 -12.94 13.05 -0.53
CA LEU A 33 -13.55 12.53 0.70
C LEU A 33 -13.08 13.32 1.94
N PHE A 34 -11.77 13.53 2.09
CA PHE A 34 -11.22 14.30 3.22
C PHE A 34 -11.74 15.74 3.24
N ARG A 35 -11.85 16.37 2.07
CA ARG A 35 -12.43 17.72 1.94
C ARG A 35 -13.89 17.72 2.38
N THR A 36 -14.69 16.75 1.91
CA THR A 36 -16.13 16.62 2.26
C THR A 36 -16.32 16.41 3.76
N LEU A 37 -15.46 15.62 4.40
CA LEU A 37 -15.51 15.34 5.84
C LEU A 37 -14.85 16.41 6.71
N GLY A 38 -14.22 17.44 6.13
CA GLY A 38 -13.46 18.46 6.87
C GLY A 38 -12.22 17.92 7.57
N VAL A 39 -11.58 16.89 7.00
CA VAL A 39 -10.38 16.25 7.57
C VAL A 39 -9.14 17.05 7.17
N ALA A 40 -8.36 17.49 8.16
CA ALA A 40 -7.12 18.21 7.94
C ALA A 40 -6.00 17.26 7.49
N THR A 41 -5.18 17.72 6.55
CA THR A 41 -3.98 17.03 6.08
C THR A 41 -2.81 17.99 6.05
N GLU A 42 -1.59 17.45 6.15
CA GLU A 42 -0.35 18.22 6.14
C GLU A 42 0.68 17.60 5.21
N ASP A 43 1.68 18.41 4.80
CA ASP A 43 2.71 17.93 3.88
C ASP A 43 3.57 16.84 4.52
N SER A 44 3.90 15.81 3.77
CA SER A 44 4.73 14.69 4.20
C SER A 44 5.97 14.56 3.32
N ASP A 45 7.00 13.94 3.86
CA ASP A 45 8.24 13.60 3.17
C ASP A 45 8.18 12.16 2.64
N MET A 46 8.46 11.97 1.35
CA MET A 46 8.52 10.65 0.69
C MET A 46 9.92 10.32 0.20
N SER A 47 10.93 10.67 1.00
CA SER A 47 12.31 10.24 0.75
C SER A 47 12.46 8.73 0.93
N PHE A 48 13.32 8.14 0.12
CA PHE A 48 13.57 6.70 0.10
C PHE A 48 15.06 6.40 0.16
N ALA A 49 15.46 5.52 1.06
CA ALA A 49 16.83 5.08 1.24
C ALA A 49 16.99 3.59 0.98
N VAL A 50 18.18 3.23 0.54
CA VAL A 50 18.65 1.85 0.47
C VAL A 50 19.92 1.71 1.31
N SER A 51 19.91 0.73 2.21
CA SER A 51 21.10 0.26 2.94
C SER A 51 21.32 -1.22 2.59
N ALA A 52 22.39 -1.51 1.90
CA ALA A 52 22.70 -2.85 1.43
C ALA A 52 24.05 -3.34 1.95
N ARG A 53 24.22 -4.69 1.95
CA ARG A 53 25.49 -5.35 2.35
C ARG A 53 25.95 -4.92 3.74
N GLY A 54 25.01 -4.89 4.70
CA GLY A 54 25.30 -4.51 6.07
C GLY A 54 25.82 -3.07 6.21
N GLY A 55 25.30 -2.12 5.40
CA GLY A 55 25.69 -0.71 5.40
C GLY A 55 26.95 -0.40 4.60
N ALA A 56 27.53 -1.37 3.85
CA ALA A 56 28.63 -1.13 2.93
C ALA A 56 28.20 -0.32 1.70
N PHE A 57 26.91 -0.23 1.42
CA PHE A 57 26.34 0.57 0.35
C PHE A 57 25.07 1.26 0.85
N GLU A 58 25.09 2.58 0.94
CA GLU A 58 23.97 3.38 1.41
C GLU A 58 23.82 4.66 0.60
N TYR A 59 22.57 4.99 0.28
CA TYR A 59 22.17 6.28 -0.31
C TYR A 59 20.69 6.54 -0.04
N ALA A 60 20.28 7.79 -0.20
CA ALA A 60 18.88 8.17 -0.11
C ALA A 60 18.49 9.16 -1.23
N GLY A 61 17.40 8.87 -1.92
CA GLY A 61 16.73 9.80 -2.82
C GLY A 61 15.71 10.67 -2.08
N GLY A 62 15.44 11.87 -2.61
CA GLY A 62 14.51 12.82 -1.98
C GLY A 62 15.12 13.75 -0.92
N LEU A 63 16.36 13.49 -0.50
CA LEU A 63 17.10 14.28 0.49
C LEU A 63 18.17 15.20 -0.14
N GLY A 64 18.08 15.41 -1.45
CA GLY A 64 19.06 16.17 -2.20
C GLY A 64 20.45 15.48 -2.27
N PRO A 65 21.50 16.24 -2.64
CA PRO A 65 22.85 15.68 -2.79
C PRO A 65 23.39 15.03 -1.51
N ALA A 66 23.02 15.56 -0.33
CA ALA A 66 23.49 15.01 0.95
C ALA A 66 22.99 13.58 1.21
N GLY A 67 21.79 13.24 0.77
CA GLY A 67 21.25 11.89 0.83
C GLY A 67 21.82 10.97 -0.23
N ILE A 68 21.90 11.43 -1.48
CA ILE A 68 22.49 10.66 -2.59
C ILE A 68 23.93 10.25 -2.26
N PHE A 69 24.72 11.16 -1.69
CA PHE A 69 26.11 10.93 -1.27
C PHE A 69 26.24 10.77 0.25
N ALA A 70 25.21 10.19 0.91
CA ALA A 70 25.28 9.88 2.34
C ALA A 70 26.51 9.05 2.70
N GLN A 71 26.96 8.22 1.77
CA GLN A 71 28.25 7.53 1.79
C GLN A 71 29.23 8.24 0.83
N PRO A 72 30.22 8.99 1.32
CA PRO A 72 31.15 9.75 0.47
C PRO A 72 31.88 8.90 -0.58
N ALA A 73 32.17 7.63 -0.25
CA ALA A 73 32.83 6.69 -1.19
C ALA A 73 32.02 6.48 -2.49
N ASN A 74 30.71 6.72 -2.47
CA ASN A 74 29.84 6.63 -3.66
C ASN A 74 30.26 7.64 -4.75
N LEU A 75 30.82 8.80 -4.37
CA LEU A 75 31.34 9.79 -5.33
C LEU A 75 32.44 9.23 -6.23
N LEU A 76 33.25 8.30 -5.72
CA LEU A 76 34.37 7.66 -6.43
C LEU A 76 33.98 6.29 -7.03
N SER A 77 32.74 5.85 -6.91
CA SER A 77 32.29 4.53 -7.34
C SER A 77 31.70 4.55 -8.74
N PRO A 78 32.38 3.98 -9.76
CA PRO A 78 31.82 3.82 -11.11
C PRO A 78 30.51 3.02 -11.11
N ARG A 79 30.39 2.03 -10.19
CA ARG A 79 29.18 1.23 -10.00
C ARG A 79 27.99 2.11 -9.58
N PHE A 80 28.21 3.09 -8.70
CA PHE A 80 27.16 4.01 -8.23
C PHE A 80 26.72 4.95 -9.35
N TRP A 81 27.64 5.55 -10.08
CA TRP A 81 27.31 6.42 -11.21
C TRP A 81 26.62 5.65 -12.34
N GLY A 82 27.06 4.41 -12.62
CA GLY A 82 26.39 3.51 -13.56
C GLY A 82 24.97 3.19 -13.13
N MET A 83 24.72 2.98 -11.83
CA MET A 83 23.37 2.80 -11.29
C MET A 83 22.49 4.04 -11.52
N LEU A 84 22.97 5.24 -11.20
CA LEU A 84 22.21 6.48 -11.40
C LEU A 84 21.87 6.70 -12.88
N GLY A 85 22.82 6.48 -13.80
CA GLY A 85 22.58 6.57 -15.25
C GLY A 85 21.55 5.53 -15.73
N ASN A 86 21.62 4.30 -15.20
CA ASN A 86 20.65 3.26 -15.54
C ASN A 86 19.26 3.50 -14.93
N ILE A 87 19.11 4.21 -13.81
CA ILE A 87 17.81 4.66 -13.31
C ILE A 87 17.12 5.57 -14.32
N LEU A 88 17.84 6.55 -14.88
CA LEU A 88 17.30 7.43 -15.92
C LEU A 88 16.91 6.66 -17.18
N ARG A 89 17.75 5.70 -17.60
CA ARG A 89 17.46 4.81 -18.74
C ARG A 89 16.22 3.95 -18.47
N PHE A 90 16.11 3.39 -17.27
CA PHE A 90 14.94 2.61 -16.85
C PHE A 90 13.66 3.44 -16.94
N ASN A 91 13.67 4.65 -16.36
CA ASN A 91 12.50 5.53 -16.37
C ASN A 91 12.00 5.83 -17.80
N ALA A 92 12.93 6.10 -18.72
CA ALA A 92 12.59 6.34 -20.12
C ALA A 92 12.03 5.08 -20.81
N ARG A 93 12.65 3.90 -20.57
CA ARG A 93 12.22 2.64 -21.17
C ARG A 93 10.88 2.15 -20.61
N ALA A 94 10.66 2.29 -19.31
CA ALA A 94 9.41 1.91 -18.65
C ALA A 94 8.22 2.73 -19.16
N ARG A 95 8.39 4.05 -19.40
CA ARG A 95 7.35 4.87 -20.04
C ARG A 95 7.01 4.42 -21.46
N GLY A 96 7.98 3.94 -22.22
CA GLY A 96 7.74 3.35 -23.55
C GLY A 96 7.09 1.98 -23.53
N ALA A 97 6.95 1.38 -22.34
CA ALA A 97 6.51 0.00 -22.14
C ALA A 97 5.16 -0.15 -21.39
N LEU A 98 4.39 0.94 -21.23
CA LEU A 98 3.12 0.95 -20.50
C LEU A 98 2.03 0.06 -21.15
N ALA A 99 2.13 -0.19 -22.44
CA ALA A 99 1.18 -1.00 -23.22
C ALA A 99 1.64 -2.44 -23.47
N LEU A 100 2.67 -2.91 -22.73
CA LEU A 100 3.09 -4.30 -22.83
C LEU A 100 1.95 -5.27 -22.47
N PRO A 101 1.92 -6.47 -23.08
CA PRO A 101 1.04 -7.54 -22.64
C PRO A 101 1.25 -7.88 -21.15
N ASP A 102 0.17 -8.24 -20.46
CA ASP A 102 0.21 -8.51 -19.01
C ASP A 102 0.88 -9.86 -18.67
N ASP A 103 1.21 -10.69 -19.66
CA ASP A 103 1.96 -11.95 -19.52
C ASP A 103 3.49 -11.75 -19.45
N VAL A 104 3.98 -10.54 -19.76
CA VAL A 104 5.41 -10.23 -19.65
C VAL A 104 5.73 -9.88 -18.19
N SER A 105 6.45 -10.75 -17.49
CA SER A 105 6.89 -10.49 -16.13
C SER A 105 7.96 -9.38 -16.06
N PHE A 106 8.02 -8.69 -14.92
CA PHE A 106 9.01 -7.64 -14.68
C PHE A 106 10.45 -8.17 -14.76
N GLY A 107 10.69 -9.39 -14.24
CA GLY A 107 12.01 -10.05 -14.33
C GLY A 107 12.41 -10.30 -15.78
N ALA A 108 11.53 -10.89 -16.59
CA ALA A 108 11.80 -11.17 -18.00
C ALA A 108 12.04 -9.86 -18.80
N TRP A 109 11.31 -8.78 -18.47
CA TRP A 109 11.52 -7.49 -19.10
C TRP A 109 12.87 -6.87 -18.72
N LEU A 110 13.26 -6.93 -17.43
CA LEU A 110 14.56 -6.44 -16.96
C LEU A 110 15.72 -7.16 -17.66
N ASP A 111 15.62 -8.49 -17.81
CA ASP A 111 16.64 -9.31 -18.47
C ASP A 111 16.75 -8.95 -19.97
N ARG A 112 15.61 -8.83 -20.65
CA ARG A 112 15.53 -8.44 -22.07
C ARG A 112 16.15 -7.05 -22.34
N GLU A 113 15.86 -6.09 -21.46
CA GLU A 113 16.35 -4.70 -21.61
C GLU A 113 17.77 -4.52 -21.03
N GLY A 114 18.37 -5.56 -20.46
CA GLY A 114 19.71 -5.54 -19.89
C GLY A 114 19.84 -4.71 -18.60
N PHE A 115 18.78 -4.65 -17.79
CA PHE A 115 18.83 -4.05 -16.45
C PHE A 115 19.30 -5.08 -15.43
N THR A 116 20.59 -5.09 -15.15
CA THR A 116 21.26 -6.04 -14.24
C THR A 116 22.12 -5.32 -13.20
N GLY A 117 22.60 -6.05 -12.19
CA GLY A 117 23.52 -5.54 -11.18
C GLY A 117 22.95 -4.42 -10.34
N ALA A 118 23.70 -3.33 -10.14
CA ALA A 118 23.35 -2.30 -9.16
C ALA A 118 21.97 -1.66 -9.35
N VAL A 119 21.55 -1.37 -10.59
CA VAL A 119 20.24 -0.76 -10.83
C VAL A 119 19.12 -1.71 -10.47
N ARG A 120 19.23 -2.99 -10.80
CA ARG A 120 18.23 -4.01 -10.45
C ARG A 120 18.21 -4.28 -8.95
N ASP A 121 19.39 -4.63 -8.39
CA ASP A 121 19.49 -5.22 -7.05
C ASP A 121 19.55 -4.17 -5.93
N ASP A 122 20.10 -3.00 -6.20
CA ASP A 122 20.29 -1.95 -5.19
C ASP A 122 19.31 -0.77 -5.36
N HIS A 123 18.41 -0.79 -6.37
CA HIS A 123 17.41 0.29 -6.57
C HIS A 123 16.03 -0.24 -6.93
N LEU A 124 15.86 -0.90 -8.10
CA LEU A 124 14.53 -1.24 -8.62
C LEU A 124 13.80 -2.26 -7.75
N LEU A 125 14.45 -3.37 -7.40
CA LEU A 125 13.85 -4.39 -6.55
C LEU A 125 13.60 -3.89 -5.11
N PRO A 126 14.54 -3.19 -4.44
CA PRO A 126 14.31 -2.53 -3.16
C PRO A 126 13.12 -1.57 -3.18
N MET A 127 13.03 -0.72 -4.19
CA MET A 127 11.94 0.25 -4.32
C MET A 127 10.58 -0.44 -4.50
N ALA A 128 10.50 -1.40 -5.43
CA ALA A 128 9.26 -2.13 -5.66
C ALA A 128 8.85 -2.98 -4.45
N ALA A 129 9.80 -3.67 -3.81
CA ALA A 129 9.55 -4.44 -2.60
C ALA A 129 9.01 -3.55 -1.46
N ALA A 130 9.55 -2.34 -1.30
CA ALA A 130 9.05 -1.39 -0.31
C ALA A 130 7.63 -0.91 -0.60
N ILE A 131 7.26 -0.69 -1.87
CA ILE A 131 5.93 -0.19 -2.26
C ILE A 131 4.84 -1.24 -2.00
N TRP A 132 5.09 -2.50 -2.36
CA TRP A 132 4.09 -3.58 -2.25
C TRP A 132 4.26 -4.48 -1.03
N SER A 133 5.22 -4.18 -0.14
CA SER A 133 5.54 -5.03 1.02
C SER A 133 5.70 -6.50 0.61
N ALA A 134 6.40 -6.73 -0.52
CA ALA A 134 6.55 -8.02 -1.15
C ALA A 134 8.02 -8.41 -1.26
N SER A 135 8.30 -9.71 -1.33
CA SER A 135 9.67 -10.18 -1.56
C SER A 135 10.18 -9.76 -2.95
N THR A 136 11.49 -9.58 -3.09
CA THR A 136 12.10 -9.26 -4.40
C THR A 136 11.82 -10.34 -5.44
N GLY A 137 11.71 -11.60 -5.02
CA GLY A 137 11.33 -12.72 -5.90
C GLY A 137 9.89 -12.60 -6.41
N SER A 138 8.95 -12.23 -5.53
CA SER A 138 7.56 -11.99 -5.91
C SER A 138 7.45 -10.82 -6.89
N ILE A 139 8.17 -9.72 -6.65
CA ILE A 139 8.18 -8.55 -7.54
C ILE A 139 8.64 -8.92 -8.97
N LEU A 140 9.58 -9.82 -9.13
CA LEU A 140 10.05 -10.25 -10.45
C LEU A 140 8.96 -10.97 -11.28
N SER A 141 7.96 -11.56 -10.64
CA SER A 141 6.83 -12.21 -11.30
C SER A 141 5.66 -11.27 -11.62
N PHE A 142 5.67 -10.03 -11.13
CA PHE A 142 4.61 -9.06 -11.45
C PHE A 142 4.56 -8.76 -12.95
N PRO A 143 3.37 -8.54 -13.54
CA PRO A 143 3.24 -8.03 -14.89
C PRO A 143 3.96 -6.68 -15.03
N ALA A 144 4.93 -6.60 -15.95
CA ALA A 144 5.74 -5.40 -16.15
C ALA A 144 4.88 -4.18 -16.49
N SER A 145 3.87 -4.36 -17.34
CA SER A 145 2.92 -3.30 -17.74
C SER A 145 2.19 -2.70 -16.55
N SER A 146 1.70 -3.55 -15.63
CA SER A 146 0.98 -3.11 -14.43
C SER A 146 1.89 -2.34 -13.48
N LEU A 147 3.12 -2.82 -13.27
CA LEU A 147 4.13 -2.16 -12.47
C LEU A 147 4.51 -0.80 -13.07
N PHE A 148 4.71 -0.71 -14.38
CA PHE A 148 5.07 0.55 -15.04
C PHE A 148 3.94 1.56 -15.02
N ARG A 149 2.69 1.15 -15.29
CA ARG A 149 1.52 2.03 -15.17
C ARG A 149 1.39 2.59 -13.76
N PHE A 150 1.63 1.77 -12.76
CA PHE A 150 1.65 2.24 -11.38
C PHE A 150 2.76 3.26 -11.13
N LEU A 151 4.02 2.94 -11.50
CA LEU A 151 5.17 3.84 -11.29
C LEU A 151 4.98 5.18 -12.03
N ASP A 152 4.43 5.15 -13.25
CA ASP A 152 4.17 6.36 -14.04
C ASP A 152 3.06 7.20 -13.42
N ALA A 153 1.92 6.58 -13.08
CA ALA A 153 0.81 7.25 -12.41
C ALA A 153 1.23 7.93 -11.11
N HIS A 154 2.16 7.32 -10.35
CA HIS A 154 2.66 7.87 -9.08
C HIS A 154 3.86 8.83 -9.25
N GLY A 155 4.21 9.19 -10.49
CA GLY A 155 5.34 10.08 -10.78
C GLY A 155 6.71 9.48 -10.40
N LEU A 156 6.79 8.18 -10.15
CA LEU A 156 8.02 7.49 -9.72
C LEU A 156 8.99 7.26 -10.87
N LEU A 157 8.52 7.31 -12.13
CA LEU A 157 9.37 7.32 -13.32
C LEU A 157 9.94 8.73 -13.63
N GLY A 158 9.65 9.74 -12.80
CA GLY A 158 10.19 11.09 -12.87
C GLY A 158 11.22 11.36 -11.78
N VAL A 159 12.22 12.19 -12.11
CA VAL A 159 13.18 12.72 -11.11
C VAL A 159 12.71 14.07 -10.58
N PHE A 160 12.01 14.85 -11.43
CA PHE A 160 11.49 16.19 -11.11
C PHE A 160 9.97 16.23 -11.26
N GLY A 161 9.34 17.22 -10.62
CA GLY A 161 7.90 17.45 -10.74
C GLY A 161 7.05 16.37 -10.03
N ARG A 162 7.58 15.70 -9.01
CA ARG A 162 6.82 14.72 -8.23
C ARG A 162 5.72 15.42 -7.44
N PRO A 163 4.55 14.80 -7.29
CA PRO A 163 3.47 15.36 -6.48
C PRO A 163 3.91 15.55 -5.03
N GLN A 164 3.41 16.59 -4.37
CA GLN A 164 3.57 16.74 -2.93
C GLN A 164 2.75 15.68 -2.22
N TRP A 165 3.41 14.88 -1.42
CA TRP A 165 2.75 13.90 -0.56
C TRP A 165 2.25 14.55 0.72
N ARG A 166 1.18 14.03 1.25
CA ARG A 166 0.50 14.52 2.45
C ARG A 166 0.16 13.36 3.38
N THR A 167 0.01 13.67 4.66
CA THR A 167 -0.50 12.75 5.69
C THR A 167 -1.71 13.36 6.39
N VAL A 168 -2.51 12.53 7.05
CA VAL A 168 -3.67 13.00 7.81
C VAL A 168 -3.20 13.55 9.17
N SER A 169 -3.52 14.81 9.45
CA SER A 169 -3.18 15.45 10.72
C SER A 169 -3.84 14.72 11.90
N GLY A 170 -3.04 14.30 12.88
CA GLY A 170 -3.53 13.54 14.02
C GLY A 170 -3.84 12.06 13.74
N GLY A 171 -3.37 11.53 12.59
CA GLY A 171 -3.51 10.13 12.22
C GLY A 171 -4.83 9.79 11.52
N CYS A 172 -4.81 8.70 10.80
CA CYS A 172 -5.91 8.28 9.93
C CYS A 172 -7.20 7.92 10.66
N ARG A 173 -7.15 7.61 11.96
CA ARG A 173 -8.38 7.39 12.76
C ARG A 173 -9.30 8.63 12.76
N SER A 174 -8.77 9.83 12.54
CA SER A 174 -9.56 11.08 12.51
C SER A 174 -10.59 11.07 11.38
N TYR A 175 -10.21 10.65 10.17
CA TYR A 175 -11.15 10.57 9.06
C TYR A 175 -12.14 9.40 9.22
N VAL A 176 -11.71 8.27 9.80
CA VAL A 176 -12.63 7.17 10.11
C VAL A 176 -13.70 7.61 11.09
N SER A 177 -13.31 8.34 12.13
CA SER A 177 -14.24 8.91 13.11
C SER A 177 -15.19 9.93 12.48
N ALA A 178 -14.70 10.77 11.56
CA ALA A 178 -15.51 11.71 10.82
C ALA A 178 -16.54 10.98 9.91
N LEU A 179 -16.09 9.96 9.20
CA LEU A 179 -16.94 9.14 8.33
C LEU A 179 -18.04 8.43 9.13
N ILE A 180 -17.70 7.80 10.28
CA ILE A 180 -18.68 7.11 11.13
C ILE A 180 -19.71 8.11 11.70
N ARG A 181 -19.27 9.31 12.09
CA ARG A 181 -20.18 10.36 12.60
C ARG A 181 -21.17 10.85 11.52
N ASP A 182 -20.69 10.95 10.27
CA ASP A 182 -21.51 11.38 9.13
C ASP A 182 -22.39 10.25 8.58
N PHE A 183 -22.05 8.99 8.87
CA PHE A 183 -22.79 7.82 8.42
C PHE A 183 -24.11 7.66 9.18
N GLY A 184 -25.24 7.85 8.50
CA GLY A 184 -26.59 7.71 9.08
C GLY A 184 -27.04 6.27 9.37
N GLY A 185 -26.23 5.27 9.01
CA GLY A 185 -26.52 3.85 9.22
C GLY A 185 -26.00 3.33 10.58
N ARG A 186 -26.18 2.03 10.78
CA ARG A 186 -25.73 1.35 12.00
C ARG A 186 -24.33 0.76 11.81
N VAL A 187 -23.42 1.02 12.75
CA VAL A 187 -22.08 0.44 12.82
C VAL A 187 -22.03 -0.55 13.99
N HIS A 188 -21.68 -1.80 13.71
CA HIS A 188 -21.51 -2.86 14.69
C HIS A 188 -20.04 -3.23 14.80
N ILE A 189 -19.39 -2.78 15.86
CA ILE A 189 -18.00 -3.13 16.20
C ILE A 189 -17.96 -4.45 16.98
N GLY A 190 -16.94 -5.28 16.75
CA GLY A 190 -16.82 -6.56 17.45
C GLY A 190 -17.86 -7.61 17.03
N ALA A 191 -18.48 -7.45 15.88
CA ALA A 191 -19.49 -8.36 15.33
C ALA A 191 -18.96 -9.06 14.06
N PRO A 192 -18.01 -10.01 14.19
CA PRO A 192 -17.45 -10.72 13.04
C PRO A 192 -18.54 -11.53 12.34
N VAL A 193 -18.63 -11.40 11.02
CA VAL A 193 -19.49 -12.23 10.18
C VAL A 193 -18.78 -13.56 9.94
N ALA A 194 -19.43 -14.66 10.32
CA ALA A 194 -18.91 -16.01 10.13
C ALA A 194 -19.26 -16.55 8.73
N THR A 195 -20.53 -16.36 8.33
CA THR A 195 -21.01 -16.83 7.03
C THR A 195 -22.00 -15.88 6.40
N VAL A 196 -22.08 -15.91 5.08
CA VAL A 196 -23.07 -15.24 4.25
C VAL A 196 -23.75 -16.29 3.36
N THR A 197 -25.07 -16.33 3.38
CA THR A 197 -25.88 -17.21 2.55
C THR A 197 -26.98 -16.40 1.87
N ARG A 198 -27.15 -16.58 0.57
CA ARG A 198 -28.12 -15.85 -0.24
C ARG A 198 -29.28 -16.76 -0.61
N HIS A 199 -30.48 -16.37 -0.30
CA HIS A 199 -31.70 -17.15 -0.53
C HIS A 199 -32.75 -16.28 -1.23
N GLY A 200 -33.01 -16.54 -2.51
CA GLY A 200 -34.05 -15.83 -3.26
C GLY A 200 -33.84 -14.32 -3.27
N ASP A 201 -34.67 -13.60 -2.51
CA ASP A 201 -34.66 -12.13 -2.39
C ASP A 201 -33.98 -11.62 -1.12
N ARG A 202 -33.40 -12.50 -0.28
CA ARG A 202 -32.74 -12.16 1.00
C ARG A 202 -31.31 -12.68 1.08
N THR A 203 -30.54 -12.01 1.92
CA THR A 203 -29.19 -12.41 2.29
C THR A 203 -29.10 -12.56 3.80
N ALA A 204 -28.76 -13.75 4.28
CA ALA A 204 -28.56 -14.04 5.69
C ALA A 204 -27.08 -13.94 6.06
N LEU A 205 -26.77 -13.15 7.09
CA LEU A 205 -25.46 -13.03 7.71
C LEU A 205 -25.49 -13.73 9.08
N GLU A 206 -24.71 -14.79 9.24
CA GLU A 206 -24.46 -15.42 10.52
C GLU A 206 -23.25 -14.78 11.18
N LEU A 207 -23.42 -14.26 12.39
CA LEU A 207 -22.34 -13.67 13.18
C LEU A 207 -21.56 -14.74 13.92
N GLY A 208 -20.34 -14.45 14.35
CA GLY A 208 -19.54 -15.34 15.18
C GLY A 208 -20.18 -15.72 16.53
N THR A 209 -21.21 -15.00 16.97
CA THR A 209 -22.05 -15.32 18.13
C THR A 209 -23.12 -16.36 17.84
N GLY A 210 -23.35 -16.73 16.58
CA GLY A 210 -24.46 -17.58 16.12
C GLY A 210 -25.74 -16.79 15.78
N ASP A 211 -25.79 -15.49 16.02
CA ASP A 211 -26.93 -14.66 15.62
C ASP A 211 -27.03 -14.56 14.11
N VAL A 212 -28.24 -14.69 13.57
CA VAL A 212 -28.51 -14.54 12.13
C VAL A 212 -29.27 -13.22 11.88
N ARG A 213 -28.81 -12.46 10.89
CA ARG A 213 -29.45 -11.23 10.45
C ARG A 213 -29.74 -11.29 8.96
N GLU A 214 -30.93 -10.86 8.56
CA GLU A 214 -31.35 -10.85 7.17
C GLU A 214 -31.35 -9.44 6.58
N TYR A 215 -30.91 -9.33 5.33
CA TYR A 215 -30.80 -8.09 4.56
C TYR A 215 -31.28 -8.31 3.12
N ASP A 216 -31.58 -7.23 2.42
CA ASP A 216 -31.96 -7.27 1.00
C ASP A 216 -30.76 -7.48 0.08
N ALA A 217 -29.56 -7.09 0.52
CA ALA A 217 -28.30 -7.19 -0.24
C ALA A 217 -27.09 -7.17 0.69
N VAL A 218 -25.94 -7.62 0.20
CA VAL A 218 -24.66 -7.56 0.91
C VAL A 218 -23.58 -6.94 0.04
N VAL A 219 -22.78 -6.06 0.63
CA VAL A 219 -21.54 -5.57 0.04
C VAL A 219 -20.36 -6.16 0.83
N MET A 220 -19.59 -7.01 0.17
CA MET A 220 -18.41 -7.67 0.75
C MET A 220 -17.18 -6.77 0.55
N ALA A 221 -16.77 -6.09 1.61
CA ALA A 221 -15.62 -5.16 1.59
C ALA A 221 -14.39 -5.73 2.32
N THR A 222 -14.31 -7.04 2.44
CA THR A 222 -13.20 -7.78 3.03
C THR A 222 -12.17 -8.22 1.98
N HIS A 223 -11.05 -8.83 2.39
CA HIS A 223 -10.14 -9.49 1.46
C HIS A 223 -10.88 -10.54 0.62
N ALA A 224 -10.46 -10.75 -0.62
CA ALA A 224 -11.14 -11.64 -1.55
C ALA A 224 -11.21 -13.09 -1.04
N ASP A 225 -10.12 -13.59 -0.45
CA ASP A 225 -10.05 -14.92 0.17
C ASP A 225 -11.00 -15.06 1.36
N ARG A 226 -11.06 -14.03 2.23
CA ARG A 226 -11.98 -13.97 3.37
C ARG A 226 -13.43 -13.88 2.90
N THR A 227 -13.67 -13.09 1.86
CA THR A 227 -14.98 -12.99 1.20
C THR A 227 -15.43 -14.38 0.71
N LEU A 228 -14.57 -15.09 -0.02
CA LEU A 228 -14.88 -16.43 -0.53
C LEU A 228 -15.12 -17.44 0.61
N ALA A 229 -14.32 -17.37 1.67
CA ALA A 229 -14.48 -18.25 2.83
C ALA A 229 -15.83 -18.05 3.57
N MET A 230 -16.35 -16.81 3.60
CA MET A 230 -17.65 -16.49 4.21
C MET A 230 -18.84 -16.88 3.33
N LEU A 231 -18.70 -16.86 1.99
CA LEU A 231 -19.80 -17.16 1.07
C LEU A 231 -20.05 -18.67 0.98
N ARG A 232 -21.13 -19.16 1.59
CA ARG A 232 -21.49 -20.58 1.57
C ARG A 232 -22.01 -21.06 0.23
N ASP A 233 -22.68 -20.19 -0.50
CA ASP A 233 -23.38 -20.44 -1.76
C ASP A 233 -22.67 -19.77 -2.95
N ALA A 234 -21.36 -19.51 -2.85
CA ALA A 234 -20.57 -18.97 -3.95
C ALA A 234 -20.74 -19.79 -5.22
N ASP A 235 -21.04 -19.16 -6.35
CA ASP A 235 -21.08 -19.84 -7.64
C ASP A 235 -19.67 -20.01 -8.24
N ASP A 236 -19.57 -20.75 -9.35
CA ASP A 236 -18.29 -21.05 -10.00
C ASP A 236 -17.58 -19.76 -10.48
N GLY A 237 -18.34 -18.78 -10.98
CA GLY A 237 -17.78 -17.50 -11.43
C GLY A 237 -17.20 -16.67 -10.28
N GLU A 238 -17.89 -16.64 -9.14
CA GLU A 238 -17.40 -16.00 -7.92
C GLU A 238 -16.16 -16.71 -7.38
N ARG A 239 -16.17 -18.04 -7.34
CA ARG A 239 -15.01 -18.85 -6.92
C ARG A 239 -13.80 -18.60 -7.83
N ASP A 240 -13.99 -18.60 -9.14
CA ASP A 240 -12.92 -18.39 -10.12
C ASP A 240 -12.28 -16.99 -9.98
N VAL A 241 -13.09 -15.96 -9.73
CA VAL A 241 -12.58 -14.60 -9.57
C VAL A 241 -11.94 -14.38 -8.19
N LEU A 242 -12.62 -14.75 -7.11
CA LEU A 242 -12.17 -14.44 -5.74
C LEU A 242 -10.96 -15.28 -5.33
N ASN A 243 -10.85 -16.54 -5.80
CA ASN A 243 -9.73 -17.43 -5.49
C ASN A 243 -8.42 -17.05 -6.20
N ALA A 244 -8.48 -16.18 -7.21
CA ALA A 244 -7.29 -15.71 -7.90
C ALA A 244 -6.45 -14.73 -7.07
N PHE A 245 -7.02 -14.14 -6.03
CA PHE A 245 -6.31 -13.19 -5.15
C PHE A 245 -5.66 -13.90 -3.99
N ARG A 246 -4.35 -13.88 -3.97
CA ARG A 246 -3.52 -14.42 -2.88
C ARG A 246 -3.05 -13.28 -1.99
N TYR A 247 -2.85 -13.58 -0.71
CA TYR A 247 -2.35 -12.63 0.27
C TYR A 247 -1.07 -13.15 0.90
N ALA A 248 -0.09 -12.27 1.05
CA ALA A 248 1.14 -12.56 1.78
C ALA A 248 1.04 -11.96 3.19
N PRO A 249 1.42 -12.72 4.22
CA PRO A 249 1.53 -12.19 5.57
C PRO A 249 2.60 -11.12 5.62
N ASN A 250 2.40 -10.12 6.49
CA ASN A 250 3.32 -9.01 6.66
C ASN A 250 3.22 -8.49 8.10
N ARG A 251 4.22 -8.79 8.91
CA ARG A 251 4.27 -8.34 10.30
C ARG A 251 4.77 -6.92 10.39
N ALA A 252 3.95 -6.00 10.91
CA ALA A 252 4.32 -4.61 11.16
C ALA A 252 4.62 -4.41 12.66
N VAL A 253 5.81 -3.91 12.98
CA VAL A 253 6.25 -3.67 14.37
C VAL A 253 6.53 -2.19 14.55
N LEU A 254 5.80 -1.54 15.47
CA LEU A 254 6.07 -0.18 15.94
C LEU A 254 7.07 -0.23 17.08
N HIS A 255 8.21 0.42 16.95
CA HIS A 255 9.32 0.35 17.90
C HIS A 255 10.17 1.62 17.93
N ARG A 256 11.19 1.64 18.80
CA ARG A 256 12.14 2.75 18.94
C ARG A 256 13.59 2.37 18.61
N ASP A 257 13.84 1.15 18.15
CA ASP A 257 15.19 0.65 17.90
C ASP A 257 15.81 1.21 16.59
N PRO A 258 16.84 2.07 16.65
CA PRO A 258 17.49 2.62 15.48
C PRO A 258 18.37 1.61 14.71
N ALA A 259 18.59 0.40 15.24
CA ALA A 259 19.37 -0.64 14.57
C ALA A 259 18.75 -1.08 13.23
N PHE A 260 17.45 -0.89 13.05
CA PHE A 260 16.69 -1.19 11.82
C PHE A 260 16.79 -0.10 10.75
N MET A 261 17.50 1.00 11.03
CA MET A 261 17.73 2.10 10.10
C MET A 261 19.10 1.96 9.38
N PRO A 262 19.32 2.67 8.26
CA PRO A 262 20.65 2.77 7.67
C PRO A 262 21.70 3.19 8.71
N ARG A 263 22.91 2.66 8.60
CA ARG A 263 24.00 2.97 9.55
C ARG A 263 24.37 4.44 9.56
N ARG A 264 24.30 5.09 8.38
CA ARG A 264 24.61 6.52 8.26
C ARG A 264 23.37 7.38 8.44
N ARG A 265 23.38 8.23 9.46
CA ARG A 265 22.27 9.14 9.73
C ARG A 265 21.88 10.03 8.53
N ARG A 266 22.82 10.36 7.66
CA ARG A 266 22.57 11.13 6.43
C ARG A 266 21.75 10.35 5.38
N ALA A 267 21.71 9.03 5.48
CA ALA A 267 20.87 8.17 4.65
C ALA A 267 19.49 7.92 5.24
N TRP A 268 19.18 8.39 6.45
CA TRP A 268 17.87 8.18 7.06
C TRP A 268 16.80 8.93 6.28
N ALA A 269 15.88 8.20 5.71
CA ALA A 269 14.76 8.69 4.92
C ALA A 269 13.44 8.32 5.60
N SER A 270 12.35 8.82 5.07
CA SER A 270 11.01 8.40 5.53
C SER A 270 10.78 6.92 5.31
N TRP A 271 11.27 6.37 4.18
CA TRP A 271 11.21 4.96 3.81
C TRP A 271 12.63 4.43 3.68
N ASN A 272 12.97 3.37 4.40
CA ASN A 272 14.32 2.80 4.41
C ASN A 272 14.25 1.32 4.11
N TYR A 273 14.76 0.91 2.95
CA TYR A 273 14.92 -0.49 2.62
C TYR A 273 16.31 -0.96 3.05
N VAL A 274 16.34 -1.95 3.93
CA VAL A 274 17.60 -2.49 4.48
C VAL A 274 17.71 -3.96 4.09
N THR A 275 18.83 -4.33 3.45
CA THR A 275 19.12 -5.75 3.14
C THR A 275 19.91 -6.39 4.28
N GLY A 276 19.37 -7.47 4.82
CA GLY A 276 20.01 -8.33 5.80
C GLY A 276 20.44 -9.69 5.22
N ALA A 277 20.96 -10.57 6.05
CA ALA A 277 21.37 -11.92 5.66
C ALA A 277 20.17 -12.80 5.26
N SER A 278 19.01 -12.56 5.84
CA SER A 278 17.75 -13.30 5.63
C SER A 278 16.82 -12.68 4.59
N GLY A 279 17.25 -11.63 3.89
CA GLY A 279 16.44 -10.88 2.93
C GLY A 279 16.42 -9.38 3.24
N GLY A 280 15.50 -8.64 2.58
CA GLY A 280 15.32 -7.21 2.80
C GLY A 280 14.05 -6.94 3.63
N TYR A 281 14.08 -5.88 4.41
CA TYR A 281 12.94 -5.34 5.15
C TYR A 281 12.82 -3.83 4.96
N VAL A 282 11.66 -3.28 5.30
CA VAL A 282 11.38 -1.85 5.21
C VAL A 282 11.18 -1.27 6.60
N THR A 283 11.83 -0.15 6.88
CA THR A 283 11.59 0.63 8.10
C THR A 283 11.12 2.04 7.73
N TYR A 284 9.96 2.42 8.21
CA TYR A 284 9.42 3.77 8.11
C TYR A 284 9.87 4.59 9.31
N TRP A 285 10.41 5.77 9.07
CA TRP A 285 10.71 6.74 10.13
C TRP A 285 9.49 7.65 10.31
N MET A 286 8.68 7.33 11.31
CA MET A 286 7.37 7.95 11.49
C MET A 286 7.43 9.42 11.85
N ASN A 287 8.46 9.85 12.60
CA ASN A 287 8.67 11.27 12.91
C ASN A 287 8.77 12.14 11.65
N ARG A 288 9.38 11.60 10.58
CA ARG A 288 9.51 12.30 9.31
C ARG A 288 8.30 12.11 8.41
N LEU A 289 7.72 10.91 8.41
CA LEU A 289 6.63 10.53 7.52
C LEU A 289 5.29 11.14 7.96
N GLN A 290 5.06 11.28 9.28
CA GLN A 290 3.83 11.83 9.87
C GLN A 290 4.06 13.13 10.65
N ASN A 291 5.20 13.80 10.48
CA ASN A 291 5.57 15.03 11.20
C ASN A 291 5.40 14.93 12.73
N ILE A 292 5.73 13.78 13.32
CA ILE A 292 5.60 13.56 14.75
C ILE A 292 6.74 14.27 15.48
N GLU A 293 6.43 15.36 16.17
CA GLU A 293 7.37 16.12 17.00
C GLU A 293 7.57 15.44 18.37
N ALA A 294 7.93 14.16 18.37
CA ALA A 294 8.27 13.45 19.59
C ALA A 294 9.77 13.57 19.89
N VAL A 295 10.10 13.51 21.18
CA VAL A 295 11.49 13.57 21.67
C VAL A 295 12.31 12.40 21.11
N ASP A 296 11.68 11.24 20.95
CA ASP A 296 12.31 10.01 20.49
C ASP A 296 11.88 9.61 19.08
N ASN A 297 12.73 8.83 18.41
CA ASN A 297 12.40 8.30 17.10
C ASN A 297 11.39 7.15 17.23
N LEU A 298 10.40 7.16 16.35
CA LEU A 298 9.40 6.12 16.17
C LEU A 298 9.58 5.50 14.80
N PHE A 299 9.62 4.17 14.77
CA PHE A 299 9.80 3.40 13.56
C PHE A 299 8.68 2.37 13.42
N VAL A 300 8.25 2.14 12.19
CA VAL A 300 7.44 0.97 11.84
C VAL A 300 8.28 0.13 10.89
N THR A 301 8.65 -1.08 11.32
CA THR A 301 9.39 -2.02 10.48
C THR A 301 8.47 -3.15 10.04
N LEU A 302 8.50 -3.45 8.73
CA LEU A 302 7.78 -4.56 8.13
C LEU A 302 8.70 -5.77 8.04
N ASP A 303 8.21 -6.91 8.53
CA ASP A 303 8.90 -8.20 8.55
C ASP A 303 10.35 -8.09 9.08
N PRO A 304 10.56 -7.54 10.30
CA PRO A 304 11.89 -7.42 10.86
C PRO A 304 12.55 -8.82 10.98
N PRO A 305 13.83 -8.97 10.61
CA PRO A 305 14.53 -10.26 10.67
C PRO A 305 14.76 -10.79 12.09
N GLU A 306 14.66 -9.91 13.07
CA GLU A 306 14.74 -10.19 14.50
C GLU A 306 13.80 -9.24 15.24
N GLU A 307 13.48 -9.53 16.50
CA GLU A 307 12.60 -8.68 17.29
C GLU A 307 13.30 -7.35 17.62
N PRO A 308 12.74 -6.19 17.25
CA PRO A 308 13.29 -4.89 17.62
C PRO A 308 13.28 -4.70 19.15
N ARG A 309 14.21 -3.89 19.65
CA ARG A 309 14.14 -3.42 21.04
C ARG A 309 13.06 -2.36 21.16
N GLU A 310 12.54 -2.21 22.39
CA GLU A 310 11.55 -1.19 22.72
C GLU A 310 10.33 -1.23 21.80
N VAL A 311 9.76 -2.43 21.61
CA VAL A 311 8.52 -2.63 20.86
C VAL A 311 7.37 -1.96 21.61
N LEU A 312 6.60 -1.15 20.90
CA LEU A 312 5.41 -0.46 21.39
C LEU A 312 4.12 -1.20 20.99
N ALA A 313 4.10 -1.73 19.76
CA ALA A 313 2.99 -2.54 19.25
C ALA A 313 3.46 -3.41 18.07
N ALA A 314 2.75 -4.51 17.82
CA ALA A 314 2.97 -5.37 16.66
C ALA A 314 1.62 -5.83 16.09
N PHE A 315 1.55 -5.97 14.75
CA PHE A 315 0.36 -6.34 14.02
C PHE A 315 0.71 -7.30 12.89
N ASP A 316 -0.12 -8.31 12.70
CA ASP A 316 -0.04 -9.21 11.57
C ASP A 316 -1.02 -8.70 10.49
N TYR A 317 -0.46 -8.16 9.40
CA TYR A 317 -1.19 -7.72 8.23
C TYR A 317 -1.06 -8.74 7.10
N GLU A 318 -1.90 -8.57 6.09
CA GLU A 318 -1.86 -9.36 4.87
C GLU A 318 -1.96 -8.41 3.67
N HIS A 319 -1.06 -8.56 2.70
CA HIS A 319 -1.06 -7.75 1.48
C HIS A 319 -1.41 -8.59 0.26
N PRO A 320 -2.33 -8.11 -0.62
CA PRO A 320 -2.67 -8.81 -1.85
C PRO A 320 -1.46 -8.87 -2.79
N GLN A 321 -1.32 -10.00 -3.48
CA GLN A 321 -0.29 -10.22 -4.49
C GLN A 321 -0.89 -10.04 -5.88
N PHE A 322 -0.26 -9.20 -6.71
CA PHE A 322 -0.77 -8.83 -8.03
C PHE A 322 -0.01 -9.53 -9.15
N ASP A 323 -0.11 -10.84 -9.19
CA ASP A 323 0.38 -11.64 -10.32
C ASP A 323 -0.59 -11.61 -11.52
N ALA A 324 -0.26 -12.37 -12.56
CA ALA A 324 -1.05 -12.42 -13.79
C ALA A 324 -2.49 -12.92 -13.55
N ASP A 325 -2.67 -13.87 -12.61
CA ASP A 325 -3.98 -14.42 -12.27
C ASP A 325 -4.85 -13.37 -11.60
N ALA A 326 -4.32 -12.66 -10.61
CA ALA A 326 -5.01 -11.57 -9.92
C ALA A 326 -5.39 -10.44 -10.90
N VAL A 327 -4.46 -10.00 -11.76
CA VAL A 327 -4.73 -8.97 -12.78
C VAL A 327 -5.76 -9.45 -13.80
N GLY A 328 -5.73 -10.73 -14.19
CA GLY A 328 -6.74 -11.36 -15.04
C GLY A 328 -8.13 -11.40 -14.37
N ALA A 329 -8.19 -11.72 -13.07
CA ALA A 329 -9.42 -11.75 -12.29
C ALA A 329 -10.05 -10.36 -12.12
N GLN A 330 -9.24 -9.31 -11.93
CA GLN A 330 -9.73 -7.93 -11.88
C GLN A 330 -10.56 -7.54 -13.11
N LYS A 331 -10.19 -8.02 -14.29
CA LYS A 331 -10.94 -7.76 -15.54
C LYS A 331 -12.31 -8.45 -15.56
N ARG A 332 -12.49 -9.53 -14.77
CA ARG A 332 -13.73 -10.32 -14.68
C ARG A 332 -14.65 -9.90 -13.53
N LEU A 333 -14.18 -9.01 -12.63
CA LEU A 333 -14.95 -8.53 -11.45
C LEU A 333 -16.34 -8.00 -11.81
N GLY A 334 -16.48 -7.31 -12.95
CA GLY A 334 -17.78 -6.81 -13.41
C GLY A 334 -18.82 -7.92 -13.64
N GLY A 335 -18.38 -9.13 -13.96
CA GLY A 335 -19.26 -10.27 -14.22
C GLY A 335 -19.88 -10.92 -12.96
N ILE A 336 -19.36 -10.60 -11.77
CA ILE A 336 -19.88 -11.13 -10.50
C ILE A 336 -20.59 -10.07 -9.64
N GLN A 337 -20.54 -8.79 -10.02
CA GLN A 337 -21.19 -7.72 -9.28
C GLN A 337 -22.72 -7.82 -9.38
N GLY A 338 -23.40 -7.64 -8.25
CA GLY A 338 -24.87 -7.64 -8.16
C GLY A 338 -25.55 -9.01 -8.36
N ARG A 339 -24.78 -10.05 -8.69
CA ARG A 339 -25.32 -11.41 -8.82
C ARG A 339 -25.73 -11.91 -7.44
N ASN A 340 -26.87 -12.57 -7.40
CA ASN A 340 -27.42 -13.09 -6.14
C ASN A 340 -27.39 -12.06 -4.98
N ARG A 341 -27.59 -10.76 -5.28
CA ARG A 341 -27.62 -9.66 -4.31
C ARG A 341 -26.32 -9.42 -3.54
N ALA A 342 -25.18 -9.83 -4.09
CA ALA A 342 -23.87 -9.59 -3.53
C ALA A 342 -23.03 -8.69 -4.43
N TRP A 343 -22.33 -7.75 -3.80
CA TRP A 343 -21.34 -6.86 -4.42
C TRP A 343 -20.01 -6.99 -3.70
N PHE A 344 -18.94 -6.73 -4.43
CA PHE A 344 -17.58 -6.92 -3.95
C PHE A 344 -16.76 -5.64 -4.17
N CYS A 345 -16.09 -5.17 -3.12
CA CYS A 345 -15.19 -4.04 -3.20
C CYS A 345 -13.99 -4.22 -2.26
N GLY A 346 -12.95 -3.44 -2.48
CA GLY A 346 -11.73 -3.48 -1.70
C GLY A 346 -10.54 -3.00 -2.51
N ALA A 347 -9.41 -2.78 -1.86
CA ALA A 347 -8.18 -2.34 -2.51
C ALA A 347 -7.65 -3.36 -3.54
N TRP A 348 -7.95 -4.64 -3.36
CA TRP A 348 -7.61 -5.74 -4.26
C TRP A 348 -8.29 -5.65 -5.65
N CYS A 349 -9.33 -4.81 -5.78
CA CYS A 349 -9.96 -4.51 -7.07
C CYS A 349 -9.10 -3.60 -7.98
N GLY A 350 -7.97 -3.10 -7.49
CA GLY A 350 -7.01 -2.28 -8.20
C GLY A 350 -5.58 -2.66 -7.83
N TYR A 351 -4.73 -1.70 -7.57
CA TYR A 351 -3.31 -1.92 -7.24
C TYR A 351 -3.03 -2.13 -5.74
N GLY A 352 -4.05 -2.27 -4.90
CA GLY A 352 -3.92 -2.50 -3.47
C GLY A 352 -3.87 -1.23 -2.61
N PHE A 353 -4.12 -0.07 -3.18
CA PHE A 353 -4.06 1.20 -2.48
C PHE A 353 -5.43 1.67 -2.00
N HIS A 354 -5.39 2.61 -1.08
CA HIS A 354 -6.59 3.16 -0.43
C HIS A 354 -7.57 3.79 -1.45
N GLU A 355 -7.03 4.48 -2.44
CA GLU A 355 -7.79 5.04 -3.56
C GLU A 355 -8.52 3.95 -4.37
N ASP A 356 -7.90 2.79 -4.56
CA ASP A 356 -8.51 1.68 -5.29
C ASP A 356 -9.69 1.09 -4.52
N GLY A 357 -9.54 1.00 -3.18
CA GLY A 357 -10.64 0.60 -2.30
C GLY A 357 -11.84 1.54 -2.43
N LEU A 358 -11.61 2.86 -2.34
CA LEU A 358 -12.67 3.85 -2.49
C LEU A 358 -13.29 3.84 -3.89
N LYS A 359 -12.48 3.77 -4.96
CA LYS A 359 -12.98 3.66 -6.34
C LYS A 359 -13.86 2.43 -6.54
N SER A 360 -13.49 1.30 -5.94
CA SER A 360 -14.30 0.08 -6.04
C SER A 360 -15.63 0.23 -5.31
N ALA A 361 -15.63 0.85 -4.12
CA ALA A 361 -16.85 1.14 -3.37
C ALA A 361 -17.77 2.13 -4.11
N MET A 362 -17.21 3.17 -4.75
CA MET A 362 -17.98 4.11 -5.57
C MET A 362 -18.64 3.43 -6.78
N ARG A 363 -18.01 2.42 -7.40
CA ARG A 363 -18.65 1.63 -8.46
C ARG A 363 -19.87 0.87 -7.92
N VAL A 364 -19.72 0.22 -6.77
CA VAL A 364 -20.83 -0.47 -6.10
C VAL A 364 -21.95 0.51 -5.76
N ALA A 365 -21.63 1.69 -5.22
CA ALA A 365 -22.63 2.71 -4.90
C ALA A 365 -23.47 3.13 -6.13
N ARG A 366 -22.83 3.24 -7.30
CA ARG A 366 -23.54 3.56 -8.56
C ARG A 366 -24.54 2.47 -8.97
N ASP A 367 -24.25 1.19 -8.69
CA ASP A 367 -25.20 0.09 -8.94
C ASP A 367 -26.45 0.23 -8.05
N PHE A 368 -26.35 0.91 -6.91
CA PHE A 368 -27.47 1.28 -6.05
C PHE A 368 -28.07 2.67 -6.39
N GLY A 369 -27.66 3.28 -7.51
CA GLY A 369 -28.16 4.60 -7.94
C GLY A 369 -27.61 5.78 -7.12
N VAL A 370 -26.51 5.58 -6.40
CA VAL A 370 -25.90 6.61 -5.55
C VAL A 370 -24.52 6.99 -6.11
N THR A 371 -24.24 8.29 -6.14
CA THR A 371 -22.93 8.83 -6.53
C THR A 371 -22.28 9.53 -5.34
N ALA A 372 -20.95 9.58 -5.32
CA ALA A 372 -20.24 10.31 -4.28
C ALA A 372 -20.50 11.83 -4.42
N PRO A 373 -20.59 12.58 -3.31
CA PRO A 373 -20.91 14.03 -3.35
C PRO A 373 -19.99 14.82 -4.28
N TRP A 374 -18.72 14.48 -4.34
CA TRP A 374 -17.72 15.15 -5.20
C TRP A 374 -17.78 14.78 -6.68
N GLU A 375 -18.57 13.78 -7.08
CA GLU A 375 -18.78 13.45 -8.51
C GLU A 375 -19.79 14.39 -9.16
N THR A 376 -20.60 15.08 -8.37
CA THR A 376 -21.63 16.03 -8.83
C THR A 376 -21.17 17.48 -8.77
N GLU A 377 -20.04 17.77 -8.10
CA GLU A 377 -19.44 19.10 -8.07
C GLU A 377 -18.52 19.31 -9.30
N PRO A 378 -18.57 20.47 -9.99
CA PRO A 378 -17.58 20.79 -10.99
C PRO A 378 -16.20 20.85 -10.37
N PRO A 379 -15.12 20.45 -11.08
CA PRO A 379 -13.77 20.57 -10.58
C PRO A 379 -13.47 22.02 -10.23
N ALA A 380 -12.97 22.25 -9.02
CA ALA A 380 -12.63 23.57 -8.51
C ALA A 380 -11.37 24.14 -9.18
#